data_39a6bd7e421c582c822f9dfe047ad7a4
#
_entry.id   39a6bd7e421c582c822f9dfe047ad7a4
#
_cell.length_a   1.000
_cell.length_b   1.000
_cell.length_c   1.000
_cell.angle_alpha   90.00
_cell.angle_beta   90.00
_cell.angle_gamma   90.00
#
_symmetry.space_group_name_H-M   'P 1'
#
loop_
_entity.id
_entity.type
_entity.pdbx_description
1 polymer ?
#
loop_
_entity_poly.entity_id
_entity_poly.type
_entity_poly.pdbx_seq_one_letter_code
_entity_poly.pdbx_strand_id
1 'polypeptide(L)'
;MNSVEFLNRILEVIKEEIIPETVSTVKKGNKVFGGAILKKSDLSTVVIGTNKEIVNPLFHGEISTLNNYFELSKSYSIKDLLFVSTHEPCPMCLSAITWAGFDNIYYFFDYNNTHKLFNIPHDLNILKDVRTGK
;
A
#
# COMPACT_ATOMS: atom_id res chain seq x y z
N MET A 1 -22.72 1.67 3.63
CA MET A 1 -22.07 0.35 3.38
C MET A 1 -21.76 -0.29 4.73
N ASN A 2 -22.13 -1.54 4.95
CA ASN A 2 -21.82 -2.22 6.20
C ASN A 2 -20.37 -2.75 6.19
N SER A 3 -19.89 -3.19 7.36
CA SER A 3 -18.50 -3.64 7.50
C SER A 3 -18.16 -4.89 6.69
N VAL A 4 -19.12 -5.77 6.45
CA VAL A 4 -18.92 -6.97 5.61
C VAL A 4 -18.73 -6.57 4.14
N GLU A 5 -19.56 -5.67 3.64
CA GLU A 5 -19.42 -5.16 2.27
C GLU A 5 -18.10 -4.42 2.07
N PHE A 6 -17.72 -3.61 3.06
CA PHE A 6 -16.43 -2.91 3.05
C PHE A 6 -15.27 -3.90 2.99
N LEU A 7 -15.24 -4.90 3.87
CA LEU A 7 -14.18 -5.90 3.90
C LEU A 7 -14.11 -6.69 2.59
N ASN A 8 -15.27 -7.11 2.08
CA ASN A 8 -15.33 -7.83 0.81
C ASN A 8 -14.77 -7.00 -0.33
N ARG A 9 -15.06 -5.70 -0.36
CA ARG A 9 -14.52 -4.82 -1.39
C ARG A 9 -13.00 -4.66 -1.27
N ILE A 10 -12.47 -4.52 -0.07
CA ILE A 10 -11.01 -4.43 0.14
C ILE A 10 -10.33 -5.72 -0.33
N LEU A 11 -10.87 -6.88 0.03
CA LEU A 11 -10.33 -8.17 -0.41
C LEU A 11 -10.41 -8.34 -1.93
N GLU A 12 -11.49 -7.86 -2.54
CA GLU A 12 -11.67 -7.88 -4.00
C GLU A 12 -10.61 -7.04 -4.70
N VAL A 13 -10.35 -5.82 -4.20
CA VAL A 13 -9.30 -4.95 -4.75
C VAL A 13 -7.93 -5.63 -4.68
N ILE A 14 -7.61 -6.23 -3.55
CA ILE A 14 -6.35 -6.96 -3.39
C ILE A 14 -6.26 -8.12 -4.38
N LYS A 15 -7.28 -8.95 -4.43
CA LYS A 15 -7.30 -10.18 -5.23
C LYS A 15 -7.40 -9.91 -6.73
N GLU A 16 -8.30 -9.00 -7.13
CA GLU A 16 -8.65 -8.83 -8.55
C GLU A 16 -7.86 -7.69 -9.22
N GLU A 17 -7.33 -6.74 -8.47
CA GLU A 17 -6.66 -5.57 -9.04
C GLU A 17 -5.18 -5.51 -8.69
N ILE A 18 -4.79 -5.65 -7.42
CA ILE A 18 -3.39 -5.52 -7.00
C ILE A 18 -2.59 -6.78 -7.35
N ILE A 19 -3.04 -7.95 -6.93
CA ILE A 19 -2.30 -9.21 -7.15
C ILE A 19 -2.00 -9.46 -8.63
N PRO A 20 -2.97 -9.31 -9.57
CA PRO A 20 -2.66 -9.51 -10.99
C PRO A 20 -1.53 -8.62 -11.50
N GLU A 21 -1.44 -7.36 -11.05
CA GLU A 21 -0.34 -6.46 -11.41
C GLU A 21 0.99 -6.94 -10.83
N THR A 22 0.99 -7.57 -9.65
CA THR A 22 2.22 -8.07 -9.03
C THR A 22 2.81 -9.26 -9.79
N VAL A 23 2.01 -10.03 -10.52
CA VAL A 23 2.49 -11.24 -11.25
C VAL A 23 3.62 -10.87 -12.21
N SER A 24 3.46 -9.82 -13.00
CA SER A 24 4.49 -9.40 -13.95
C SER A 24 5.71 -8.80 -13.25
N THR A 25 5.51 -8.04 -12.18
CA THR A 25 6.59 -7.37 -11.47
C THR A 25 7.41 -8.33 -10.61
N VAL A 26 6.79 -9.34 -10.02
CA VAL A 26 7.48 -10.38 -9.26
C VAL A 26 8.43 -11.18 -10.16
N LYS A 27 8.01 -11.47 -11.39
CA LYS A 27 8.88 -12.15 -12.38
C LYS A 27 10.16 -11.36 -12.68
N LYS A 28 10.13 -10.05 -12.48
CA LYS A 28 11.29 -9.16 -12.66
C LYS A 28 12.14 -9.03 -11.40
N GLY A 29 11.77 -9.68 -10.30
CA GLY A 29 12.49 -9.66 -9.04
C GLY A 29 11.91 -8.73 -7.98
N ASN A 30 10.77 -8.09 -8.22
CA ASN A 30 10.11 -7.25 -7.24
C ASN A 30 9.34 -8.08 -6.20
N LYS A 31 9.00 -7.46 -5.07
CA LYS A 31 8.18 -8.10 -4.03
C LYS A 31 6.70 -8.12 -4.43
N VAL A 32 5.93 -9.00 -3.79
CA VAL A 32 4.49 -9.19 -4.07
C VAL A 32 3.60 -8.10 -3.47
N PHE A 33 4.18 -7.01 -2.99
CA PHE A 33 3.48 -5.94 -2.27
C PHE A 33 2.90 -4.90 -3.21
N GLY A 34 1.75 -4.37 -2.83
CA GLY A 34 1.09 -3.34 -3.61
C GLY A 34 0.10 -2.53 -2.77
N GLY A 35 -0.45 -1.50 -3.40
CA GLY A 35 -1.42 -0.63 -2.79
C GLY A 35 -2.47 -0.14 -3.78
N ALA A 36 -3.50 0.50 -3.23
CA ALA A 36 -4.58 1.10 -4.01
C ALA A 36 -5.11 2.34 -3.30
N ILE A 37 -5.64 3.26 -4.08
CA ILE A 37 -6.39 4.41 -3.57
C ILE A 37 -7.82 4.26 -4.07
N LEU A 38 -8.78 4.33 -3.15
CA LEU A 38 -10.20 4.17 -3.42
C LEU A 38 -10.95 5.43 -3.02
N LYS A 39 -12.10 5.68 -3.64
CA LYS A 39 -13.04 6.70 -3.19
C LYS A 39 -13.78 6.21 -1.95
N LYS A 40 -13.91 7.06 -0.93
CA LYS A 40 -14.71 6.73 0.26
C LYS A 40 -16.18 6.54 -0.07
N SER A 41 -16.69 7.26 -1.07
CA SER A 41 -18.12 7.30 -1.38
C SER A 41 -18.68 5.96 -1.85
N ASP A 42 -17.97 5.27 -2.73
CA ASP A 42 -18.45 4.03 -3.35
C ASP A 42 -17.38 2.93 -3.40
N LEU A 43 -16.18 3.19 -2.86
CA LEU A 43 -15.02 2.32 -2.86
C LEU A 43 -14.54 1.93 -4.27
N SER A 44 -14.84 2.75 -5.27
CA SER A 44 -14.28 2.56 -6.60
C SER A 44 -12.78 2.87 -6.60
N THR A 45 -12.03 2.13 -7.40
CA THR A 45 -10.58 2.28 -7.51
C THR A 45 -10.21 3.53 -8.30
N VAL A 46 -9.35 4.36 -7.71
CA VAL A 46 -8.78 5.52 -8.40
C VAL A 46 -7.48 5.13 -9.08
N VAL A 47 -6.60 4.43 -8.36
CA VAL A 47 -5.29 4.02 -8.87
C VAL A 47 -4.77 2.86 -8.02
N ILE A 48 -3.92 2.05 -8.63
CA ILE A 48 -3.15 1.01 -7.92
C ILE A 48 -1.66 1.22 -8.18
N GLY A 49 -0.83 0.56 -7.38
CA GLY A 49 0.62 0.53 -7.57
C GLY A 49 1.20 -0.72 -6.94
N THR A 50 2.35 -1.15 -7.46
CA THR A 50 3.04 -2.35 -7.00
C THR A 50 4.49 -2.06 -6.70
N ASN A 51 5.14 -2.95 -5.95
CA ASN A 51 6.54 -2.84 -5.58
C ASN A 51 7.42 -2.81 -6.82
N LYS A 52 8.35 -1.85 -6.90
CA LYS A 52 9.33 -1.67 -7.97
C LYS A 52 10.73 -1.38 -7.42
N GLU A 53 11.10 -2.05 -6.34
CA GLU A 53 12.39 -1.84 -5.68
C GLU A 53 13.59 -2.12 -6.60
N ILE A 54 13.44 -2.96 -7.63
CA ILE A 54 14.53 -3.18 -8.59
C ILE A 54 14.82 -1.94 -9.44
N VAL A 55 13.87 -1.03 -9.58
CA VAL A 55 14.05 0.25 -10.30
C VAL A 55 14.58 1.31 -9.33
N ASN A 56 13.98 1.39 -8.15
CA ASN A 56 14.34 2.35 -7.11
C ASN A 56 14.01 1.72 -5.75
N PRO A 57 14.98 1.60 -4.84
CA PRO A 57 14.76 0.94 -3.55
C PRO A 57 13.69 1.60 -2.68
N LEU A 58 13.29 2.84 -2.99
CA LEU A 58 12.20 3.53 -2.29
C LEU A 58 10.83 3.17 -2.86
N PHE A 59 10.77 2.52 -4.02
CA PHE A 59 9.50 2.20 -4.68
C PHE A 59 8.85 0.96 -4.08
N HIS A 60 8.50 1.06 -2.81
CA HIS A 60 7.53 0.15 -2.20
C HIS A 60 6.19 0.29 -2.91
N GLY A 61 5.30 -0.69 -2.74
CA GLY A 61 3.99 -0.64 -3.37
C GLY A 61 3.22 0.64 -3.06
N GLU A 62 3.30 1.11 -1.82
CA GLU A 62 2.63 2.33 -1.38
C GLU A 62 3.20 3.57 -2.04
N ILE A 63 4.54 3.69 -2.12
CA ILE A 63 5.19 4.83 -2.79
C ILE A 63 4.84 4.83 -4.28
N SER A 64 4.86 3.66 -4.93
CA SER A 64 4.45 3.54 -6.33
C SER A 64 3.00 3.97 -6.53
N THR A 65 2.12 3.59 -5.60
CA THR A 65 0.71 3.98 -5.64
C THR A 65 0.54 5.49 -5.52
N LEU A 66 1.23 6.12 -4.56
CA LEU A 66 1.23 7.58 -4.41
C LEU A 66 1.75 8.28 -5.66
N ASN A 67 2.87 7.80 -6.20
CA ASN A 67 3.45 8.36 -7.41
C ASN A 67 2.47 8.28 -8.58
N ASN A 68 1.85 7.12 -8.78
CA ASN A 68 0.84 6.94 -9.83
C ASN A 68 -0.35 7.88 -9.64
N TYR A 69 -0.79 8.09 -8.39
CA TYR A 69 -1.88 9.00 -8.08
C TYR A 69 -1.55 10.43 -8.49
N PHE A 70 -0.37 10.93 -8.11
CA PHE A 70 0.01 12.31 -8.40
C PHE A 70 0.37 12.56 -9.88
N GLU A 71 0.53 11.51 -10.67
CA GLU A 71 0.68 11.61 -12.11
C GLU A 71 -0.67 11.66 -12.85
N LEU A 72 -1.79 11.43 -12.16
CA LEU A 72 -3.11 11.52 -12.80
C LEU A 72 -3.43 12.96 -13.19
N SER A 73 -4.06 13.13 -14.36
CA SER A 73 -4.54 14.45 -14.80
C SER A 73 -5.76 14.91 -14.02
N LYS A 74 -6.52 13.97 -13.46
CA LYS A 74 -7.72 14.26 -12.67
C LYS A 74 -7.36 14.44 -11.20
N SER A 75 -7.86 15.52 -10.62
CA SER A 75 -7.65 15.85 -9.20
C SER A 75 -8.86 15.42 -8.36
N TYR A 76 -8.57 14.92 -7.15
CA TYR A 76 -9.55 14.57 -6.13
C TYR A 76 -9.19 15.27 -4.83
N SER A 77 -10.18 15.48 -3.96
CA SER A 77 -9.88 15.86 -2.59
C SER A 77 -9.35 14.62 -1.85
N ILE A 78 -8.16 14.72 -1.27
CA ILE A 78 -7.53 13.59 -0.55
C ILE A 78 -8.42 13.11 0.60
N LYS A 79 -9.18 14.02 1.23
CA LYS A 79 -10.12 13.67 2.32
C LYS A 79 -11.24 12.72 1.87
N ASP A 80 -11.54 12.69 0.58
CA ASP A 80 -12.56 11.81 0.01
C ASP A 80 -11.99 10.47 -0.44
N LEU A 81 -10.73 10.23 -0.18
CA LEU A 81 -10.01 9.03 -0.58
C LEU A 81 -9.53 8.24 0.63
N LEU A 82 -9.38 6.94 0.45
CA LEU A 82 -8.75 6.06 1.43
C LEU A 82 -7.63 5.27 0.76
N PHE A 83 -6.65 4.86 1.57
CA PHE A 83 -5.50 4.11 1.10
C PHE A 83 -5.61 2.65 1.54
N VAL A 84 -5.35 1.73 0.63
CA VAL A 84 -5.30 0.28 0.89
C VAL A 84 -3.90 -0.22 0.58
N SER A 85 -3.31 -0.96 1.50
CA SER A 85 -2.03 -1.63 1.30
C SER A 85 -2.19 -3.12 1.53
N THR A 86 -1.48 -3.96 0.79
CA THR A 86 -1.49 -5.40 1.04
C THR A 86 -0.83 -5.73 2.37
N HIS A 87 0.14 -4.94 2.77
CA HIS A 87 0.93 -5.13 4.00
C HIS A 87 0.91 -3.84 4.82
N GLU A 88 1.09 -3.98 6.13
CA GLU A 88 1.22 -2.83 7.01
C GLU A 88 2.35 -1.95 6.50
N PRO A 89 2.07 -0.64 6.21
CA PRO A 89 3.09 0.23 5.64
C PRO A 89 4.31 0.37 6.55
N CYS A 90 5.50 0.29 5.96
CA CYS A 90 6.73 0.58 6.68
C CYS A 90 6.75 2.05 7.14
N PRO A 91 7.67 2.44 8.04
CA PRO A 91 7.71 3.83 8.52
C PRO A 91 7.84 4.87 7.41
N MET A 92 8.60 4.59 6.36
CA MET A 92 8.74 5.48 5.19
C MET A 92 7.39 5.65 4.49
N CYS A 93 6.71 4.55 4.18
CA CYS A 93 5.43 4.58 3.46
C CYS A 93 4.33 5.20 4.30
N LEU A 94 4.26 4.87 5.59
CA LEU A 94 3.27 5.46 6.50
C LEU A 94 3.45 6.96 6.58
N SER A 95 4.69 7.43 6.68
CA SER A 95 4.99 8.87 6.70
C SER A 95 4.59 9.54 5.39
N ALA A 96 4.89 8.91 4.25
CA ALA A 96 4.54 9.45 2.93
C ALA A 96 3.02 9.55 2.74
N ILE A 97 2.27 8.50 3.10
CA ILE A 97 0.80 8.47 3.00
C ILE A 97 0.19 9.57 3.87
N THR A 98 0.68 9.70 5.10
CA THR A 98 0.23 10.72 6.04
C THR A 98 0.59 12.13 5.53
N TRP A 99 1.80 12.31 5.03
CA TRP A 99 2.24 13.58 4.46
C TRP A 99 1.38 14.01 3.28
N ALA A 100 0.96 13.06 2.45
CA ALA A 100 0.08 13.33 1.32
C ALA A 100 -1.34 13.76 1.74
N GLY A 101 -1.72 13.52 3.00
CA GLY A 101 -2.99 13.98 3.56
C GLY A 101 -4.05 12.91 3.74
N PHE A 102 -3.73 11.64 3.51
CA PHE A 102 -4.68 10.55 3.75
C PHE A 102 -4.90 10.37 5.26
N ASP A 103 -6.15 10.20 5.65
CA ASP A 103 -6.56 10.01 7.03
C ASP A 103 -7.03 8.59 7.34
N ASN A 104 -7.12 7.73 6.32
CA ASN A 104 -7.57 6.34 6.46
C ASN A 104 -6.65 5.42 5.67
N ILE A 105 -6.03 4.46 6.38
CA ILE A 105 -5.17 3.45 5.80
C ILE A 105 -5.65 2.09 6.28
N TYR A 106 -5.85 1.17 5.34
CA TYR A 106 -6.24 -0.21 5.61
C TYR A 106 -5.19 -1.15 5.05
N TYR A 107 -4.86 -2.22 5.77
CA TYR A 107 -3.90 -3.21 5.31
C TYR A 107 -4.34 -4.63 5.73
N PHE A 108 -3.81 -5.64 5.04
CA PHE A 108 -4.18 -7.03 5.28
C PHE A 108 -3.15 -7.76 6.15
N PHE A 109 -1.87 -7.72 5.76
CA PHE A 109 -0.80 -8.35 6.53
C PHE A 109 -0.11 -7.34 7.42
N ASP A 110 -0.02 -7.60 8.73
CA ASP A 110 0.74 -6.76 9.66
C ASP A 110 2.25 -7.08 9.60
N TYR A 111 3.07 -6.35 10.36
CA TYR A 111 4.53 -6.55 10.38
C TYR A 111 4.92 -7.97 10.81
N ASN A 112 4.21 -8.56 11.75
CA ASN A 112 4.49 -9.92 12.22
C ASN A 112 4.17 -10.95 11.13
N ASN A 113 3.07 -10.78 10.42
CA ASN A 113 2.73 -11.63 9.27
C ASN A 113 3.79 -11.51 8.18
N THR A 114 4.25 -10.29 7.89
CA THR A 114 5.29 -10.03 6.89
C THR A 114 6.58 -10.73 7.27
N HIS A 115 6.98 -10.65 8.53
CA HIS A 115 8.18 -11.34 9.01
C HIS A 115 8.02 -12.87 8.93
N LYS A 116 6.91 -13.42 9.42
CA LYS A 116 6.69 -14.86 9.49
C LYS A 116 6.46 -15.51 8.13
N LEU A 117 5.65 -14.88 7.27
CA LEU A 117 5.21 -15.48 6.01
C LEU A 117 6.16 -15.19 4.85
N PHE A 118 6.83 -14.04 4.87
CA PHE A 118 7.70 -13.57 3.78
C PHE A 118 9.16 -13.45 4.18
N ASN A 119 9.49 -13.72 5.45
CA ASN A 119 10.85 -13.62 6.00
C ASN A 119 11.48 -12.24 5.76
N ILE A 120 10.71 -11.19 6.01
CA ILE A 120 11.16 -9.79 5.85
C ILE A 120 11.05 -9.07 7.21
N PRO A 121 12.14 -9.01 8.00
CA PRO A 121 12.14 -8.35 9.31
C PRO A 121 12.44 -6.85 9.28
N HIS A 122 12.65 -6.28 8.10
CA HIS A 122 13.14 -4.89 7.91
C HIS A 122 12.28 -3.86 8.65
N ASP A 123 10.95 -3.96 8.51
CA ASP A 123 10.04 -2.97 9.10
C ASP A 123 10.11 -2.96 10.61
N LEU A 124 10.19 -4.15 11.22
CA LEU A 124 10.33 -4.27 12.66
C LEU A 124 11.67 -3.71 13.14
N ASN A 125 12.75 -3.95 12.40
CA ASN A 125 14.08 -3.44 12.71
C ASN A 125 14.13 -1.91 12.62
N ILE A 126 13.59 -1.34 11.55
CA ILE A 126 13.53 0.11 11.37
C ILE A 126 12.72 0.77 12.49
N LEU A 127 11.55 0.22 12.83
CA LEU A 127 10.74 0.74 13.93
C LEU A 127 11.50 0.74 15.24
N LYS A 128 12.23 -0.33 15.53
CA LYS A 128 13.05 -0.43 16.73
C LYS A 128 14.14 0.64 16.74
N ASP A 129 14.85 0.79 15.63
CA ASP A 129 15.95 1.75 15.52
C ASP A 129 15.46 3.19 15.64
N VAL A 130 14.35 3.54 14.99
CA VAL A 130 13.75 4.88 15.08
C VAL A 130 13.32 5.19 16.52
N ARG A 131 12.69 4.22 17.20
CA ARG A 131 12.22 4.40 18.59
C ARG A 131 13.35 4.52 19.59
N THR A 132 14.46 3.82 19.37
CA THR A 132 15.60 3.81 20.29
C THR A 132 16.68 4.82 19.96
N GLY A 133 16.54 5.56 18.85
CA GLY A 133 17.51 6.56 18.41
C GLY A 133 18.83 5.98 17.90
N LYS A 134 18.79 4.75 17.41
CA LYS A 134 19.97 4.08 16.86
C LYS A 134 20.07 4.18 15.36
#